data_aff01840bb2dbc3ce2fa03f5d89c0287
#
_entry.id   aff01840bb2dbc3ce2fa03f5d89c0287
#
_cell.length_a   1.000
_cell.length_b   1.000
_cell.length_c   1.000
_cell.angle_alpha   90.00
_cell.angle_beta   90.00
_cell.angle_gamma   90.00
#
_symmetry.space_group_name_H-M   'P 1'
#
loop_
_entity.id
_entity.type
_entity.pdbx_description
1 polymer ?
#
loop_
_entity_poly.entity_id
_entity_poly.type
_entity_poly.pdbx_seq_one_letter_code
_entity_poly.pdbx_strand_id
1 'polypeptide(L)'
;MLRIHRVLFMASFFLLPWCVQAHDIPNDVTVQAFVKPEGAHLRLLVRVPLRAMRDISFPERSAGYLDLTRAGELLPSAATLWISDFIEIYEGDARLPKPQVMATRISLPSDRSFASYEDALAHLTGTLLPDTTNISWDQTMLDVLFDYPIQSEQSRFSIHPGLARLGLRVMIALRFLPSSGVVRAFEFDGDPGLVSLDPRWHQAALRFVGLGFLHILSGTDHLLFIFCLVIPFRRLRTLIPVVTAFTVAHSITLIASAYNFAPDFLWFPPLIETLIAASIIYMALENIAGAGSAQRRWMMAFGFGLVHGFGFSFVLRQSLQFAGSHLFTSLLSFNVGVELGQLLVLLLLIPLLQLFFRFAVAERMGIIILSALVAHTAWHWMLDRFVTLRQFRFEWPALNSTLLAMALRWLMLLLILAAVLWLFQSALRWWNNRTKPEARAPAHPVSYPIPDPTETSISVEGPN
;
A
#
# COMPACT_ATOMS: atom_id res chain seq x y z
N MET A 1 20.66 60.23 -41.85
CA MET A 1 20.24 58.92 -42.34
C MET A 1 21.25 57.79 -42.09
N LEU A 2 22.56 57.99 -42.11
CA LEU A 2 23.55 56.90 -41.93
C LEU A 2 23.62 56.28 -40.53
N ARG A 3 23.19 56.99 -39.47
CA ARG A 3 23.19 56.45 -38.08
C ARG A 3 22.05 55.50 -37.80
N ILE A 4 20.91 55.64 -38.41
CA ILE A 4 19.74 54.77 -38.24
C ILE A 4 19.96 53.41 -38.89
N HIS A 5 20.62 53.33 -40.04
CA HIS A 5 20.94 52.09 -40.72
C HIS A 5 21.99 51.24 -39.97
N ARG A 6 22.91 51.87 -39.22
CA ARG A 6 23.87 51.13 -38.33
C ARG A 6 23.21 50.55 -37.12
N VAL A 7 22.21 51.20 -36.54
CA VAL A 7 21.47 50.70 -35.37
C VAL A 7 20.54 49.58 -35.79
N LEU A 8 19.88 49.65 -36.95
CA LEU A 8 19.05 48.59 -37.49
C LEU A 8 19.87 47.37 -37.93
N PHE A 9 21.10 47.55 -38.45
CA PHE A 9 22.00 46.44 -38.79
C PHE A 9 22.56 45.74 -37.54
N MET A 10 22.82 46.45 -36.46
CA MET A 10 23.23 45.86 -35.18
C MET A 10 22.04 45.17 -34.49
N ALA A 11 20.82 45.67 -34.61
CA ALA A 11 19.63 45.03 -34.04
C ALA A 11 19.25 43.74 -34.78
N SER A 12 19.48 43.65 -36.08
CA SER A 12 19.23 42.41 -36.84
C SER A 12 20.20 41.27 -36.50
N PHE A 13 21.40 41.54 -35.96
CA PHE A 13 22.34 40.52 -35.54
C PHE A 13 21.95 39.85 -34.19
N PHE A 14 21.10 40.53 -33.40
CA PHE A 14 20.55 39.97 -32.15
C PHE A 14 19.24 39.18 -32.36
N LEU A 15 18.70 39.16 -33.58
CA LEU A 15 17.47 38.45 -33.93
C LEU A 15 17.72 37.14 -34.68
N LEU A 16 18.98 36.72 -34.84
CA LEU A 16 19.27 35.37 -35.28
C LEU A 16 18.92 34.42 -34.13
N PRO A 17 17.89 33.58 -34.24
CA PRO A 17 17.67 32.53 -33.22
C PRO A 17 18.90 31.62 -33.30
N TRP A 18 19.74 31.68 -32.28
CA TRP A 18 20.65 30.59 -32.00
C TRP A 18 19.76 29.38 -31.73
N CYS A 19 19.60 28.53 -32.71
CA CYS A 19 19.08 27.19 -32.50
C CYS A 19 20.10 26.46 -31.62
N VAL A 20 20.09 26.73 -30.34
CA VAL A 20 20.61 25.83 -29.36
C VAL A 20 19.67 24.61 -29.46
N GLN A 21 20.14 23.56 -30.11
CA GLN A 21 19.50 22.25 -29.97
C GLN A 21 19.64 21.85 -28.51
N ALA A 22 18.66 22.25 -27.71
CA ALA A 22 18.46 21.70 -26.38
C ALA A 22 18.11 20.24 -26.64
N HIS A 23 18.95 19.31 -26.19
CA HIS A 23 18.64 17.90 -26.18
C HIS A 23 17.33 17.72 -25.42
N ASP A 24 16.30 17.21 -26.08
CA ASP A 24 14.99 17.01 -25.49
C ASP A 24 15.10 15.97 -24.37
N ILE A 25 14.82 16.40 -23.14
CA ILE A 25 14.79 15.48 -21.99
C ILE A 25 13.57 14.59 -22.17
N PRO A 26 13.70 13.25 -22.24
CA PRO A 26 12.54 12.37 -22.33
C PRO A 26 11.59 12.62 -21.16
N ASN A 27 10.30 12.80 -21.45
CA ASN A 27 9.29 13.02 -20.40
C ASN A 27 9.16 11.81 -19.50
N ASP A 28 9.02 10.62 -20.09
CA ASP A 28 8.86 9.35 -19.38
C ASP A 28 9.94 8.36 -19.83
N VAL A 29 10.64 7.78 -18.86
CA VAL A 29 11.65 6.74 -19.05
C VAL A 29 11.31 5.55 -18.17
N THR A 30 11.20 4.37 -18.79
CA THR A 30 11.08 3.12 -18.06
C THR A 30 12.39 2.35 -18.12
N VAL A 31 12.94 2.06 -16.95
CA VAL A 31 14.13 1.20 -16.77
C VAL A 31 13.67 -0.16 -16.30
N GLN A 32 14.13 -1.22 -16.95
CA GLN A 32 13.92 -2.60 -16.50
C GLN A 32 15.25 -3.16 -15.99
N ALA A 33 15.25 -3.79 -14.83
CA ALA A 33 16.46 -4.34 -14.23
C ALA A 33 16.23 -5.68 -13.56
N PHE A 34 17.24 -6.56 -13.66
CA PHE A 34 17.34 -7.79 -12.89
C PHE A 34 18.63 -7.78 -12.07
N VAL A 35 18.52 -8.17 -10.80
CA VAL A 35 19.65 -8.37 -9.90
C VAL A 35 19.64 -9.82 -9.43
N LYS A 36 20.71 -10.56 -9.72
CA LYS A 36 20.82 -11.98 -9.35
C LYS A 36 22.22 -12.28 -8.82
N PRO A 37 22.37 -12.65 -7.55
CA PRO A 37 23.62 -13.20 -7.04
C PRO A 37 23.76 -14.66 -7.50
N GLU A 38 24.94 -15.03 -8.01
CA GLU A 38 25.28 -16.38 -8.46
C GLU A 38 26.73 -16.71 -8.08
N GLY A 39 26.91 -17.55 -7.07
CA GLY A 39 28.23 -17.90 -6.55
C GLY A 39 29.00 -16.70 -6.00
N ALA A 40 30.14 -16.34 -6.61
CA ALA A 40 30.96 -15.18 -6.25
C ALA A 40 30.66 -13.92 -7.08
N HIS A 41 29.59 -13.91 -7.85
CA HIS A 41 29.21 -12.85 -8.76
C HIS A 41 27.79 -12.38 -8.50
N LEU A 42 27.55 -11.05 -8.64
CA LEU A 42 26.23 -10.48 -8.70
C LEU A 42 26.04 -9.86 -10.09
N ARG A 43 25.10 -10.44 -10.82
CA ARG A 43 24.77 -9.97 -12.16
C ARG A 43 23.64 -8.95 -12.09
N LEU A 44 23.87 -7.80 -12.71
CA LEU A 44 22.88 -6.74 -12.89
C LEU A 44 22.63 -6.60 -14.40
N LEU A 45 21.42 -6.96 -14.84
CA LEU A 45 20.94 -6.72 -16.19
C LEU A 45 20.09 -5.46 -16.19
N VAL A 46 20.33 -4.53 -17.12
CA VAL A 46 19.59 -3.27 -17.20
C VAL A 46 19.20 -3.00 -18.64
N ARG A 47 17.95 -2.61 -18.87
CA ARG A 47 17.42 -2.09 -20.12
C ARG A 47 16.96 -0.66 -19.94
N VAL A 48 17.47 0.25 -20.77
CA VAL A 48 17.10 1.67 -20.77
C VAL A 48 16.91 2.18 -22.21
N PRO A 49 16.06 3.18 -22.46
CA PRO A 49 16.00 3.84 -23.77
C PRO A 49 17.32 4.55 -24.09
N LEU A 50 17.89 4.31 -25.28
CA LEU A 50 19.16 4.91 -25.71
C LEU A 50 19.06 6.45 -25.72
N ARG A 51 17.90 7.00 -26.09
CA ARG A 51 17.61 8.45 -26.09
C ARG A 51 17.75 9.13 -24.72
N ALA A 52 17.79 8.37 -23.63
CA ALA A 52 18.00 8.92 -22.30
C ALA A 52 19.44 9.34 -22.04
N MET A 53 20.41 8.90 -22.91
CA MET A 53 21.84 9.17 -22.79
C MET A 53 22.24 10.39 -23.62
N ARG A 54 21.81 11.55 -23.21
CA ARG A 54 21.80 12.81 -23.98
C ARG A 54 23.17 13.38 -24.38
N ASP A 55 24.20 13.11 -23.57
CA ASP A 55 25.54 13.66 -23.81
C ASP A 55 26.39 12.80 -24.75
N ILE A 56 25.78 11.75 -25.31
CA ILE A 56 26.47 10.83 -26.23
C ILE A 56 25.85 10.96 -27.60
N SER A 57 26.68 11.38 -28.59
CA SER A 57 26.26 11.40 -29.98
C SER A 57 26.55 10.04 -30.61
N PHE A 58 25.50 9.26 -30.82
CA PHE A 58 25.63 7.98 -31.49
C PHE A 58 25.76 8.18 -33.01
N PRO A 59 26.70 7.47 -33.69
CA PRO A 59 26.88 7.61 -35.12
C PRO A 59 25.68 7.12 -35.90
N GLU A 60 25.28 7.91 -36.89
CA GLU A 60 24.19 7.62 -37.82
C GLU A 60 24.72 7.31 -39.21
N ARG A 61 24.04 6.39 -39.91
CA ARG A 61 24.36 6.09 -41.30
C ARG A 61 23.76 7.10 -42.26
N SER A 62 22.45 7.34 -42.16
CA SER A 62 21.71 8.34 -42.92
C SER A 62 20.32 8.53 -42.28
N ALA A 63 19.77 9.72 -42.43
CA ALA A 63 18.37 10.03 -42.10
C ALA A 63 17.90 9.53 -40.69
N GLY A 64 18.76 9.59 -39.66
CA GLY A 64 18.40 9.20 -38.29
C GLY A 64 18.50 7.70 -37.98
N TYR A 65 19.05 6.89 -38.89
CA TYR A 65 19.29 5.47 -38.62
C TYR A 65 20.66 5.24 -37.98
N LEU A 66 20.66 4.50 -36.88
CA LEU A 66 21.86 4.19 -36.12
C LEU A 66 22.84 3.32 -36.92
N ASP A 67 24.12 3.67 -36.88
CA ASP A 67 25.21 2.82 -37.36
C ASP A 67 25.57 1.80 -36.27
N LEU A 68 25.04 0.59 -36.36
CA LEU A 68 25.18 -0.44 -35.33
C LEU A 68 26.63 -0.84 -35.07
N THR A 69 27.46 -0.88 -36.09
CA THR A 69 28.88 -1.24 -35.97
C THR A 69 29.63 -0.19 -35.15
N ARG A 70 29.54 1.07 -35.54
CA ARG A 70 30.24 2.17 -34.86
C ARG A 70 29.63 2.53 -33.50
N ALA A 71 28.31 2.42 -33.37
CA ALA A 71 27.64 2.63 -32.11
C ALA A 71 28.04 1.57 -31.07
N GLY A 72 28.23 0.32 -31.49
CA GLY A 72 28.66 -0.79 -30.65
C GLY A 72 29.90 -0.49 -29.79
N GLU A 73 30.87 0.26 -30.38
CA GLU A 73 32.09 0.65 -29.66
C GLU A 73 31.85 1.66 -28.53
N LEU A 74 30.78 2.46 -28.63
CA LEU A 74 30.42 3.48 -27.64
C LEU A 74 29.53 2.96 -26.50
N LEU A 75 28.83 1.84 -26.74
CA LEU A 75 27.84 1.32 -25.77
C LEU A 75 28.44 1.01 -24.38
N PRO A 76 29.64 0.38 -24.23
CA PRO A 76 30.21 0.12 -22.90
C PRO A 76 30.49 1.40 -22.12
N SER A 77 31.00 2.44 -22.80
CA SER A 77 31.27 3.74 -22.20
C SER A 77 29.98 4.44 -21.82
N ALA A 78 28.96 4.37 -22.67
CA ALA A 78 27.61 4.88 -22.40
C ALA A 78 26.98 4.20 -21.18
N ALA A 79 27.06 2.88 -21.09
CA ALA A 79 26.57 2.09 -19.98
C ALA A 79 27.23 2.47 -18.66
N THR A 80 28.56 2.70 -18.68
CA THR A 80 29.28 3.12 -17.49
C THR A 80 28.87 4.52 -17.05
N LEU A 81 28.93 5.49 -17.95
CA LEU A 81 28.70 6.91 -17.67
C LEU A 81 27.26 7.22 -17.24
N TRP A 82 26.28 6.51 -17.78
CA TRP A 82 24.86 6.81 -17.57
C TRP A 82 24.13 5.85 -16.64
N ILE A 83 24.68 4.63 -16.44
CA ILE A 83 24.03 3.60 -15.63
C ILE A 83 24.90 3.24 -14.43
N SER A 84 26.08 2.59 -14.61
CA SER A 84 26.79 2.02 -13.48
C SER A 84 27.38 3.06 -12.53
N ASP A 85 27.74 4.26 -12.99
CA ASP A 85 28.25 5.34 -12.12
C ASP A 85 27.17 5.90 -11.18
N PHE A 86 25.88 5.62 -11.43
CA PHE A 86 24.73 6.07 -10.64
C PHE A 86 24.01 4.94 -9.91
N ILE A 87 24.42 3.70 -10.10
CA ILE A 87 23.90 2.57 -9.32
C ILE A 87 24.94 2.19 -8.28
N GLU A 88 24.53 2.21 -7.03
CA GLU A 88 25.33 1.73 -5.91
C GLU A 88 24.73 0.45 -5.37
N ILE A 89 25.54 -0.62 -5.28
CA ILE A 89 25.13 -1.89 -4.68
C ILE A 89 25.99 -2.14 -3.46
N TYR A 90 25.37 -2.63 -2.41
CA TYR A 90 26.00 -2.95 -1.13
C TYR A 90 25.80 -4.42 -0.81
N GLU A 91 26.85 -5.07 -0.31
CA GLU A 91 26.84 -6.38 0.30
C GLU A 91 26.97 -6.19 1.82
N GLY A 92 25.90 -6.40 2.57
CA GLY A 92 25.82 -5.95 3.96
C GLY A 92 25.92 -4.44 4.05
N ASP A 93 26.95 -3.94 4.76
CA ASP A 93 27.25 -2.51 4.91
C ASP A 93 28.37 -2.05 3.97
N ALA A 94 28.98 -2.96 3.20
CA ALA A 94 30.07 -2.65 2.30
C ALA A 94 29.57 -2.35 0.89
N ARG A 95 29.98 -1.19 0.36
CA ARG A 95 29.70 -0.85 -1.05
C ARG A 95 30.55 -1.75 -1.96
N LEU A 96 29.91 -2.36 -2.96
CA LEU A 96 30.62 -3.13 -3.97
C LEU A 96 31.47 -2.22 -4.85
N PRO A 97 32.61 -2.72 -5.39
CA PRO A 97 33.43 -1.99 -6.35
C PRO A 97 32.63 -1.72 -7.63
N LYS A 98 33.20 -0.86 -8.50
CA LYS A 98 32.60 -0.63 -9.84
C LYS A 98 32.50 -1.95 -10.59
N PRO A 99 31.38 -2.19 -11.32
CA PRO A 99 31.17 -3.43 -12.05
C PRO A 99 32.03 -3.50 -13.31
N GLN A 100 32.19 -4.71 -13.81
CA GLN A 100 32.66 -4.93 -15.18
C GLN A 100 31.45 -4.96 -16.13
N VAL A 101 31.56 -4.28 -17.27
CA VAL A 101 30.58 -4.37 -18.35
C VAL A 101 30.90 -5.63 -19.16
N MET A 102 30.08 -6.67 -18.98
CA MET A 102 30.29 -7.97 -19.62
C MET A 102 29.71 -8.04 -21.04
N ALA A 103 28.57 -7.39 -21.26
CA ALA A 103 27.90 -7.33 -22.54
C ALA A 103 27.07 -6.06 -22.67
N THR A 104 27.00 -5.53 -23.88
CA THR A 104 26.08 -4.44 -24.25
C THR A 104 25.38 -4.80 -25.55
N ARG A 105 24.13 -4.44 -25.69
CA ARG A 105 23.33 -4.76 -26.87
C ARG A 105 22.30 -3.67 -27.14
N ILE A 106 22.03 -3.45 -28.41
CA ILE A 106 20.93 -2.63 -28.89
C ILE A 106 19.72 -3.54 -29.15
N SER A 107 18.54 -3.16 -28.66
CA SER A 107 17.28 -3.84 -28.88
C SER A 107 16.15 -2.89 -29.26
N LEU A 108 15.06 -3.45 -29.75
CA LEU A 108 13.86 -2.70 -30.06
C LEU A 108 12.96 -2.57 -28.81
N PRO A 109 12.13 -1.52 -28.68
CA PRO A 109 11.17 -1.42 -27.60
C PRO A 109 10.14 -2.56 -27.55
N SER A 110 9.88 -3.21 -28.70
CA SER A 110 8.98 -4.36 -28.82
C SER A 110 9.64 -5.69 -28.42
N ASP A 111 10.95 -5.71 -28.19
CA ASP A 111 11.67 -6.91 -27.77
C ASP A 111 11.24 -7.34 -26.36
N ARG A 112 10.84 -8.60 -26.21
CA ARG A 112 10.31 -9.16 -24.97
C ARG A 112 11.32 -9.93 -24.13
N SER A 113 12.60 -9.90 -24.48
CA SER A 113 13.62 -10.65 -23.75
C SER A 113 13.71 -10.28 -22.26
N PHE A 114 13.39 -9.03 -21.90
CA PHE A 114 13.32 -8.61 -20.48
C PHE A 114 12.03 -9.02 -19.74
N ALA A 115 11.26 -9.96 -20.30
CA ALA A 115 10.13 -10.56 -19.58
C ALA A 115 10.61 -11.53 -18.46
N SER A 116 11.72 -12.28 -18.69
CA SER A 116 12.37 -13.12 -17.69
C SER A 116 13.88 -12.84 -17.62
N TYR A 117 14.53 -13.25 -16.51
CA TYR A 117 15.99 -13.13 -16.37
C TYR A 117 16.74 -14.00 -17.37
N GLU A 118 16.27 -15.24 -17.56
CA GLU A 118 16.89 -16.22 -18.46
C GLU A 118 16.86 -15.75 -19.90
N ASP A 119 15.72 -15.22 -20.36
CA ASP A 119 15.58 -14.65 -21.70
C ASP A 119 16.44 -13.40 -21.88
N ALA A 120 16.51 -12.52 -20.89
CA ALA A 120 17.34 -11.31 -20.94
C ALA A 120 18.83 -11.66 -21.00
N LEU A 121 19.28 -12.64 -20.22
CA LEU A 121 20.66 -13.10 -20.24
C LEU A 121 21.01 -13.77 -21.58
N ALA A 122 20.15 -14.65 -22.07
CA ALA A 122 20.31 -15.29 -23.38
C ALA A 122 20.35 -14.26 -24.53
N HIS A 123 19.50 -13.24 -24.43
CA HIS A 123 19.50 -12.13 -25.38
C HIS A 123 20.82 -11.38 -25.35
N LEU A 124 21.31 -10.96 -24.19
CA LEU A 124 22.58 -10.20 -24.05
C LEU A 124 23.79 -10.98 -24.49
N THR A 125 23.82 -12.29 -24.33
CA THR A 125 24.94 -13.18 -24.73
C THR A 125 24.79 -13.80 -26.10
N GLY A 126 23.65 -13.59 -26.76
CA GLY A 126 23.33 -14.17 -28.06
C GLY A 126 23.90 -13.40 -29.26
N THR A 127 23.43 -13.72 -30.46
CA THR A 127 23.82 -13.06 -31.72
C THR A 127 23.38 -11.61 -31.79
N LEU A 128 24.26 -10.71 -32.21
CA LEU A 128 23.95 -9.29 -32.41
C LEU A 128 22.97 -9.09 -33.58
N LEU A 129 22.31 -7.95 -33.61
CA LEU A 129 21.49 -7.54 -34.75
C LEU A 129 22.39 -7.37 -35.99
N PRO A 130 21.92 -7.79 -37.18
CA PRO A 130 22.65 -7.54 -38.41
C PRO A 130 22.90 -6.05 -38.63
N ASP A 131 24.11 -5.69 -39.10
CA ASP A 131 24.47 -4.29 -39.34
C ASP A 131 23.61 -3.60 -40.39
N THR A 132 22.93 -4.38 -41.22
CA THR A 132 21.99 -3.89 -42.25
C THR A 132 20.64 -3.46 -41.67
N THR A 133 20.38 -3.71 -40.38
CA THR A 133 19.10 -3.38 -39.74
C THR A 133 18.93 -1.88 -39.62
N ASN A 134 17.85 -1.34 -40.15
CA ASN A 134 17.53 0.07 -40.08
C ASN A 134 16.72 0.36 -38.81
N ILE A 135 17.37 0.95 -37.79
CA ILE A 135 16.76 1.29 -36.52
C ILE A 135 17.01 2.77 -36.25
N SER A 136 15.95 3.50 -35.93
CA SER A 136 16.05 4.89 -35.51
C SER A 136 16.60 4.94 -34.07
N TRP A 137 17.57 5.82 -33.82
CA TRP A 137 18.26 5.91 -32.52
C TRP A 137 17.31 6.25 -31.37
N ASP A 138 16.27 7.06 -31.62
CA ASP A 138 15.25 7.48 -30.64
C ASP A 138 14.30 6.36 -30.22
N GLN A 139 14.22 5.29 -31.06
CA GLN A 139 13.38 4.11 -30.83
C GLN A 139 14.19 2.89 -30.39
N THR A 140 15.40 3.07 -29.90
CA THR A 140 16.25 1.97 -29.46
C THR A 140 16.37 1.89 -27.96
N MET A 141 16.58 0.66 -27.48
CA MET A 141 16.91 0.36 -26.09
C MET A 141 18.37 -0.08 -26.01
N LEU A 142 19.05 0.31 -24.95
CA LEU A 142 20.33 -0.24 -24.56
C LEU A 142 20.12 -1.28 -23.48
N ASP A 143 20.57 -2.50 -23.75
CA ASP A 143 20.62 -3.61 -22.81
C ASP A 143 22.06 -3.82 -22.37
N VAL A 144 22.27 -3.97 -21.06
CA VAL A 144 23.61 -4.11 -20.46
C VAL A 144 23.62 -5.22 -19.42
N LEU A 145 24.70 -6.00 -19.43
CA LEU A 145 25.05 -6.94 -18.37
C LEU A 145 26.26 -6.40 -17.61
N PHE A 146 26.05 -6.10 -16.34
CA PHE A 146 27.11 -5.76 -15.39
C PHE A 146 27.39 -6.93 -14.46
N ASP A 147 28.65 -7.10 -14.10
CA ASP A 147 29.12 -8.10 -13.17
C ASP A 147 29.86 -7.46 -11.99
N TYR A 148 29.44 -7.79 -10.78
CA TYR A 148 30.03 -7.31 -9.53
C TYR A 148 30.62 -8.51 -8.78
N PRO A 149 31.86 -8.44 -8.28
CA PRO A 149 32.40 -9.46 -7.38
C PRO A 149 31.70 -9.35 -6.01
N ILE A 150 31.24 -10.48 -5.48
CA ILE A 150 30.60 -10.59 -4.17
C ILE A 150 31.26 -11.68 -3.34
N GLN A 151 31.07 -11.66 -2.02
CA GLN A 151 31.61 -12.67 -1.11
C GLN A 151 30.74 -13.92 -1.07
N SER A 152 29.40 -13.74 -1.10
CA SER A 152 28.45 -14.85 -1.04
C SER A 152 27.12 -14.50 -1.69
N GLU A 153 26.56 -15.43 -2.44
CA GLU A 153 25.20 -15.31 -2.99
C GLU A 153 24.11 -15.26 -1.91
N GLN A 154 24.42 -15.67 -0.68
CA GLN A 154 23.50 -15.63 0.47
C GLN A 154 23.64 -14.34 1.28
N SER A 155 24.54 -13.44 0.88
CA SER A 155 24.70 -12.14 1.51
C SER A 155 23.45 -11.27 1.32
N ARG A 156 23.31 -10.29 2.20
CA ARG A 156 22.23 -9.31 2.09
C ARG A 156 22.66 -8.20 1.17
N PHE A 157 21.85 -7.93 0.16
CA PHE A 157 22.10 -6.89 -0.81
C PHE A 157 21.17 -5.70 -0.62
N SER A 158 21.73 -4.51 -0.81
CA SER A 158 20.99 -3.26 -0.90
C SER A 158 21.41 -2.53 -2.17
N ILE A 159 20.49 -1.79 -2.80
CA ILE A 159 20.74 -1.04 -4.02
C ILE A 159 20.24 0.38 -3.88
N HIS A 160 21.03 1.34 -4.39
CA HIS A 160 20.57 2.70 -4.66
C HIS A 160 20.59 2.92 -6.18
N PRO A 161 19.43 2.84 -6.85
CA PRO A 161 19.33 3.04 -8.28
C PRO A 161 19.14 4.54 -8.59
N GLY A 162 20.22 5.33 -8.52
CA GLY A 162 20.23 6.79 -8.74
C GLY A 162 20.00 7.20 -10.20
N LEU A 163 19.04 6.58 -10.90
CA LEU A 163 18.77 6.75 -12.32
C LEU A 163 17.74 7.84 -12.65
N ALA A 164 17.28 8.62 -11.67
CA ALA A 164 16.28 9.69 -11.87
C ALA A 164 16.71 10.73 -12.92
N ARG A 165 18.01 10.89 -13.19
CA ARG A 165 18.55 11.79 -14.20
C ARG A 165 18.24 11.41 -15.66
N LEU A 166 17.78 10.17 -15.92
CA LEU A 166 17.52 9.67 -17.27
C LEU A 166 16.30 10.34 -17.94
N GLY A 167 15.41 10.94 -17.20
CA GLY A 167 14.21 11.60 -17.70
C GLY A 167 13.59 12.56 -16.71
N LEU A 168 12.49 13.22 -17.09
CA LEU A 168 11.71 14.05 -16.17
C LEU A 168 10.95 13.17 -15.16
N ARG A 169 10.46 12.04 -15.64
CA ARG A 169 9.86 10.99 -14.82
C ARG A 169 10.52 9.66 -15.18
N VAL A 170 11.09 8.99 -14.19
CA VAL A 170 11.80 7.72 -14.38
C VAL A 170 11.14 6.65 -13.53
N MET A 171 10.59 5.64 -14.18
CA MET A 171 10.04 4.44 -13.53
C MET A 171 11.08 3.32 -13.63
N ILE A 172 11.48 2.76 -12.48
CA ILE A 172 12.45 1.67 -12.41
C ILE A 172 11.74 0.41 -11.97
N ALA A 173 11.59 -0.56 -12.87
CA ALA A 173 11.07 -1.90 -12.59
C ALA A 173 12.24 -2.86 -12.35
N LEU A 174 12.55 -3.16 -11.09
CA LEU A 174 13.66 -4.01 -10.68
C LEU A 174 13.15 -5.35 -10.14
N ARG A 175 13.74 -6.46 -10.60
CA ARG A 175 13.48 -7.79 -10.08
C ARG A 175 14.73 -8.35 -9.44
N PHE A 176 14.65 -8.66 -8.16
CA PHE A 176 15.72 -9.33 -7.42
C PHE A 176 15.43 -10.83 -7.35
N LEU A 177 16.40 -11.64 -7.75
CA LEU A 177 16.33 -13.10 -7.79
C LEU A 177 17.32 -13.68 -6.76
N PRO A 178 16.93 -13.79 -5.47
CA PRO A 178 17.80 -14.36 -4.45
C PRO A 178 18.01 -15.86 -4.68
N SER A 179 19.08 -16.42 -4.10
CA SER A 179 19.35 -17.86 -4.12
C SER A 179 18.22 -18.71 -3.49
N SER A 180 17.36 -18.10 -2.65
CA SER A 180 16.14 -18.71 -2.09
C SER A 180 15.04 -19.01 -3.10
N GLY A 181 15.15 -18.55 -4.34
CA GLY A 181 14.24 -18.83 -5.45
C GLY A 181 12.96 -17.97 -5.52
N VAL A 182 12.67 -17.16 -4.52
CA VAL A 182 11.48 -16.28 -4.53
C VAL A 182 11.83 -14.93 -5.15
N VAL A 183 11.37 -14.70 -6.39
CA VAL A 183 11.57 -13.43 -7.10
C VAL A 183 10.86 -12.29 -6.36
N ARG A 184 11.57 -11.18 -6.17
CA ARG A 184 11.03 -9.96 -5.55
C ARG A 184 11.02 -8.84 -6.57
N ALA A 185 9.85 -8.30 -6.84
CA ALA A 185 9.66 -7.19 -7.76
C ALA A 185 9.61 -5.87 -6.99
N PHE A 186 10.32 -4.87 -7.49
CA PHE A 186 10.34 -3.51 -6.98
C PHE A 186 9.98 -2.56 -8.12
N GLU A 187 9.22 -1.54 -7.80
CA GLU A 187 8.88 -0.47 -8.73
C GLU A 187 9.15 0.87 -8.03
N PHE A 188 10.01 1.70 -8.61
CA PHE A 188 10.40 2.98 -8.05
C PHE A 188 10.03 4.10 -9.01
N ASP A 189 9.42 5.17 -8.49
CA ASP A 189 9.21 6.42 -9.22
C ASP A 189 10.28 7.42 -8.77
N GLY A 190 11.19 7.77 -9.67
CA GLY A 190 12.33 8.63 -9.38
C GLY A 190 13.44 7.95 -8.58
N ASP A 191 14.01 8.66 -7.61
CA ASP A 191 15.10 8.18 -6.74
C ASP A 191 14.55 7.69 -5.40
N PRO A 192 14.57 6.37 -5.13
CA PRO A 192 14.08 5.80 -3.86
C PRO A 192 15.10 5.87 -2.72
N GLY A 193 16.34 6.33 -2.98
CA GLY A 193 17.47 6.20 -2.07
C GLY A 193 17.97 4.75 -1.94
N LEU A 194 18.61 4.42 -0.81
CA LEU A 194 19.11 3.06 -0.55
C LEU A 194 18.00 2.12 -0.12
N VAL A 195 17.77 1.07 -0.93
CA VAL A 195 16.73 0.05 -0.70
C VAL A 195 17.36 -1.30 -0.40
N SER A 196 16.96 -1.94 0.70
CA SER A 196 17.32 -3.32 1.00
C SER A 196 16.53 -4.28 0.13
N LEU A 197 17.20 -5.14 -0.62
CA LEU A 197 16.59 -6.15 -1.50
C LEU A 197 16.10 -7.37 -0.69
N ASP A 198 16.63 -7.58 0.52
CA ASP A 198 16.21 -8.62 1.46
C ASP A 198 16.20 -8.11 2.90
N PRO A 199 15.19 -7.32 3.30
CA PRO A 199 15.11 -6.80 4.65
C PRO A 199 14.89 -7.93 5.65
N ARG A 200 15.48 -7.83 6.87
CA ARG A 200 15.16 -8.73 7.99
C ARG A 200 13.71 -8.49 8.41
N TRP A 201 13.06 -9.54 8.93
CA TRP A 201 11.65 -9.46 9.36
C TRP A 201 11.36 -8.27 10.30
N HIS A 202 12.28 -7.96 11.25
CA HIS A 202 12.09 -6.84 12.17
C HIS A 202 12.26 -5.47 11.50
N GLN A 203 13.13 -5.35 10.48
CA GLN A 203 13.27 -4.12 9.68
C GLN A 203 12.02 -3.88 8.85
N ALA A 204 11.51 -4.93 8.20
CA ALA A 204 10.23 -4.88 7.51
C ALA A 204 9.10 -4.53 8.49
N ALA A 205 9.02 -5.20 9.65
CA ALA A 205 8.01 -4.94 10.67
C ALA A 205 8.02 -3.48 11.13
N LEU A 206 9.17 -2.94 11.53
CA LEU A 206 9.29 -1.55 12.01
C LEU A 206 8.89 -0.53 10.93
N ARG A 207 9.33 -0.75 9.69
CA ARG A 207 8.94 0.09 8.55
C ARG A 207 7.43 0.09 8.36
N PHE A 208 6.79 -1.08 8.40
CA PHE A 208 5.35 -1.20 8.19
C PHE A 208 4.53 -0.66 9.38
N VAL A 209 5.03 -0.74 10.62
CA VAL A 209 4.43 0.00 11.76
C VAL A 209 4.44 1.49 11.48
N GLY A 210 5.57 2.05 11.04
CA GLY A 210 5.66 3.47 10.66
C GLY A 210 4.71 3.86 9.53
N LEU A 211 4.61 3.02 8.48
CA LEU A 211 3.69 3.24 7.36
C LEU A 211 2.22 3.22 7.83
N GLY A 212 1.82 2.25 8.66
CA GLY A 212 0.47 2.18 9.21
C GLY A 212 0.12 3.36 10.11
N PHE A 213 1.07 3.80 10.92
CA PHE A 213 0.92 4.97 11.78
C PHE A 213 0.72 6.25 10.95
N LEU A 214 1.59 6.49 9.97
CA LEU A 214 1.49 7.64 9.07
C LEU A 214 0.23 7.58 8.19
N HIS A 215 -0.20 6.38 7.77
CA HIS A 215 -1.43 6.20 7.00
C HIS A 215 -2.65 6.80 7.71
N ILE A 216 -2.80 6.58 9.02
CA ILE A 216 -3.88 7.18 9.80
C ILE A 216 -3.72 8.69 9.93
N LEU A 217 -2.51 9.19 10.17
CA LEU A 217 -2.28 10.63 10.36
C LEU A 217 -2.40 11.44 9.07
N SER A 218 -2.08 10.86 7.92
CA SER A 218 -2.21 11.49 6.60
C SER A 218 -3.56 11.22 5.93
N GLY A 219 -4.27 10.15 6.33
CA GLY A 219 -5.57 9.77 5.80
C GLY A 219 -6.69 10.64 6.35
N THR A 220 -7.08 11.67 5.61
CA THR A 220 -8.17 12.59 6.03
C THR A 220 -9.50 11.89 6.19
N ASP A 221 -9.77 10.83 5.44
CA ASP A 221 -10.94 9.94 5.57
C ASP A 221 -10.98 9.24 6.94
N HIS A 222 -9.85 8.66 7.36
CA HIS A 222 -9.70 8.03 8.67
C HIS A 222 -9.85 9.05 9.81
N LEU A 223 -9.23 10.21 9.67
CA LEU A 223 -9.33 11.27 10.67
C LEU A 223 -10.77 11.76 10.84
N LEU A 224 -11.50 12.00 9.74
CA LEU A 224 -12.91 12.42 9.79
C LEU A 224 -13.80 11.30 10.33
N PHE A 225 -13.53 10.05 10.00
CA PHE A 225 -14.27 8.91 10.54
C PHE A 225 -14.08 8.80 12.06
N ILE A 226 -12.83 8.83 12.55
CA ILE A 226 -12.52 8.82 13.99
C ILE A 226 -13.14 10.04 14.68
N PHE A 227 -13.09 11.21 14.06
CA PHE A 227 -13.71 12.41 14.57
C PHE A 227 -15.22 12.22 14.77
N CYS A 228 -15.93 11.64 13.79
CA CYS A 228 -17.35 11.29 13.93
C CYS A 228 -17.61 10.31 15.08
N LEU A 229 -16.71 9.34 15.33
CA LEU A 229 -16.85 8.42 16.45
C LEU A 229 -16.69 9.11 17.79
N VAL A 230 -15.78 10.09 17.90
CA VAL A 230 -15.44 10.76 19.17
C VAL A 230 -16.44 11.84 19.53
N ILE A 231 -17.05 12.54 18.58
CA ILE A 231 -17.99 13.65 18.83
C ILE A 231 -19.04 13.30 19.91
N PRO A 232 -19.80 12.20 19.82
CA PRO A 232 -20.81 11.86 20.82
C PRO A 232 -20.29 11.06 22.02
N PHE A 233 -19.15 10.36 21.87
CA PHE A 233 -18.60 9.49 22.90
C PHE A 233 -17.16 9.89 23.23
N ARG A 234 -16.94 10.50 24.40
CA ARG A 234 -15.63 11.02 24.82
C ARG A 234 -15.03 10.21 25.97
N ARG A 235 -15.18 8.86 25.90
CA ARG A 235 -14.60 7.93 26.87
C ARG A 235 -13.74 6.89 26.16
N LEU A 236 -12.43 6.87 26.41
CA LEU A 236 -11.49 5.92 25.80
C LEU A 236 -11.95 4.47 25.91
N ARG A 237 -12.41 4.04 27.11
CA ARG A 237 -12.87 2.67 27.35
C ARG A 237 -14.02 2.23 26.43
N THR A 238 -14.84 3.16 25.96
CA THR A 238 -15.96 2.90 25.04
C THR A 238 -15.49 2.91 23.58
N LEU A 239 -14.52 3.75 23.25
CA LEU A 239 -14.04 3.94 21.88
C LEU A 239 -13.00 2.91 21.45
N ILE A 240 -12.12 2.45 22.34
CA ILE A 240 -11.10 1.44 22.01
C ILE A 240 -11.71 0.21 21.31
N PRO A 241 -12.75 -0.46 21.84
CA PRO A 241 -13.33 -1.61 21.16
C PRO A 241 -13.91 -1.28 19.77
N VAL A 242 -14.39 -0.06 19.58
CA VAL A 242 -14.97 0.38 18.30
C VAL A 242 -13.88 0.59 17.26
N VAL A 243 -12.77 1.27 17.61
CA VAL A 243 -11.65 1.46 16.69
C VAL A 243 -10.91 0.15 16.43
N THR A 244 -10.72 -0.71 17.43
CA THR A 244 -10.13 -2.05 17.23
C THR A 244 -10.99 -2.91 16.30
N ALA A 245 -12.32 -2.86 16.40
CA ALA A 245 -13.22 -3.54 15.48
C ALA A 245 -13.04 -3.04 14.03
N PHE A 246 -12.88 -1.73 13.85
CA PHE A 246 -12.53 -1.14 12.56
C PHE A 246 -11.19 -1.66 12.05
N THR A 247 -10.13 -1.64 12.89
CA THR A 247 -8.79 -2.11 12.51
C THR A 247 -8.79 -3.59 12.13
N VAL A 248 -9.51 -4.43 12.87
CA VAL A 248 -9.64 -5.87 12.53
C VAL A 248 -10.32 -6.05 11.17
N ALA A 249 -11.43 -5.35 10.93
CA ALA A 249 -12.14 -5.41 9.65
C ALA A 249 -11.29 -4.89 8.49
N HIS A 250 -10.61 -3.75 8.69
CA HIS A 250 -9.65 -3.17 7.76
C HIS A 250 -8.53 -4.16 7.43
N SER A 251 -8.00 -4.85 8.43
CA SER A 251 -6.96 -5.87 8.27
C SER A 251 -7.42 -7.04 7.38
N ILE A 252 -8.66 -7.50 7.55
CA ILE A 252 -9.22 -8.62 6.77
C ILE A 252 -9.20 -8.27 5.28
N THR A 253 -9.74 -7.11 4.90
CA THR A 253 -9.82 -6.70 3.49
C THR A 253 -8.47 -6.29 2.92
N LEU A 254 -7.59 -5.71 3.73
CA LEU A 254 -6.23 -5.39 3.35
C LEU A 254 -5.41 -6.66 3.03
N ILE A 255 -5.49 -7.67 3.90
CA ILE A 255 -4.84 -8.97 3.69
C ILE A 255 -5.44 -9.67 2.47
N ALA A 256 -6.76 -9.71 2.34
CA ALA A 256 -7.42 -10.27 1.17
C ALA A 256 -6.94 -9.62 -0.13
N SER A 257 -6.80 -8.30 -0.14
CA SER A 257 -6.29 -7.54 -1.29
C SER A 257 -4.82 -7.82 -1.60
N ALA A 258 -3.97 -7.96 -0.57
CA ALA A 258 -2.56 -8.32 -0.74
C ALA A 258 -2.36 -9.70 -1.37
N TYR A 259 -3.31 -10.62 -1.15
CA TYR A 259 -3.34 -11.94 -1.78
C TYR A 259 -4.15 -11.98 -3.09
N ASN A 260 -4.41 -10.82 -3.72
CA ASN A 260 -5.14 -10.68 -5.00
C ASN A 260 -6.60 -11.18 -4.98
N PHE A 261 -7.26 -11.16 -3.82
CA PHE A 261 -8.70 -11.43 -3.74
C PHE A 261 -9.56 -10.20 -4.04
N ALA A 262 -8.99 -8.99 -4.10
CA ALA A 262 -9.72 -7.80 -4.52
C ALA A 262 -9.90 -7.79 -6.05
N PRO A 263 -11.03 -7.29 -6.55
CA PRO A 263 -11.26 -7.11 -7.98
C PRO A 263 -10.21 -6.18 -8.60
N ASP A 264 -9.65 -6.59 -9.75
CA ASP A 264 -8.65 -5.80 -10.48
C ASP A 264 -9.31 -5.06 -11.66
N PHE A 265 -10.34 -4.25 -11.35
CA PHE A 265 -11.07 -3.45 -12.31
C PHE A 265 -10.82 -1.96 -12.07
N LEU A 266 -10.69 -1.18 -13.13
CA LEU A 266 -10.44 0.27 -13.04
C LEU A 266 -11.55 1.06 -12.33
N TRP A 267 -12.79 0.56 -12.32
CA TRP A 267 -13.92 1.16 -11.62
C TRP A 267 -13.94 0.86 -10.11
N PHE A 268 -13.19 -0.16 -9.65
CA PHE A 268 -13.24 -0.60 -8.26
C PHE A 268 -12.67 0.42 -7.27
N PRO A 269 -11.50 1.07 -7.50
CA PRO A 269 -11.01 2.12 -6.61
C PRO A 269 -11.97 3.30 -6.44
N PRO A 270 -12.52 3.94 -7.50
CA PRO A 270 -13.50 5.01 -7.35
C PRO A 270 -14.78 4.59 -6.64
N LEU A 271 -15.22 3.32 -6.80
CA LEU A 271 -16.34 2.78 -6.04
C LEU A 271 -16.04 2.75 -4.54
N ILE A 272 -14.90 2.18 -4.16
CA ILE A 272 -14.51 2.07 -2.74
C ILE A 272 -14.36 3.45 -2.12
N GLU A 273 -13.72 4.41 -2.79
CA GLU A 273 -13.58 5.79 -2.32
C GLU A 273 -14.93 6.49 -2.14
N THR A 274 -15.90 6.24 -3.03
CA THR A 274 -17.28 6.73 -2.91
C THR A 274 -17.97 6.14 -1.67
N LEU A 275 -17.80 4.83 -1.42
CA LEU A 275 -18.36 4.14 -0.25
C LEU A 275 -17.71 4.58 1.06
N ILE A 276 -16.40 4.87 1.06
CA ILE A 276 -15.69 5.45 2.21
C ILE A 276 -16.33 6.81 2.56
N ALA A 277 -16.47 7.71 1.60
CA ALA A 277 -17.10 9.01 1.83
C ALA A 277 -18.56 8.87 2.31
N ALA A 278 -19.33 7.94 1.73
CA ALA A 278 -20.70 7.65 2.16
C ALA A 278 -20.75 7.14 3.60
N SER A 279 -19.78 6.33 4.06
CA SER A 279 -19.68 5.85 5.44
C SER A 279 -19.49 6.98 6.45
N ILE A 280 -18.67 7.98 6.09
CA ILE A 280 -18.43 9.18 6.92
C ILE A 280 -19.72 10.02 7.03
N ILE A 281 -20.43 10.23 5.91
CA ILE A 281 -21.73 10.92 5.89
C ILE A 281 -22.72 10.21 6.78
N TYR A 282 -22.83 8.88 6.67
CA TYR A 282 -23.73 8.09 7.50
C TYR A 282 -23.46 8.27 8.99
N MET A 283 -22.19 8.20 9.41
CA MET A 283 -21.80 8.39 10.81
C MET A 283 -22.12 9.81 11.31
N ALA A 284 -21.91 10.81 10.47
CA ALA A 284 -22.24 12.19 10.81
C ALA A 284 -23.75 12.41 10.96
N LEU A 285 -24.57 11.83 10.09
CA LEU A 285 -26.04 11.88 10.17
C LEU A 285 -26.56 11.12 11.39
N GLU A 286 -25.98 10.00 11.75
CA GLU A 286 -26.31 9.26 12.99
C GLU A 286 -26.05 10.10 14.24
N ASN A 287 -24.95 10.85 14.26
CA ASN A 287 -24.66 11.80 15.36
C ASN A 287 -25.72 12.89 15.47
N ILE A 288 -26.16 13.45 14.34
CA ILE A 288 -27.22 14.49 14.28
C ILE A 288 -28.54 13.91 14.78
N ALA A 289 -28.90 12.70 14.35
CA ALA A 289 -30.13 12.04 14.76
C ALA A 289 -30.15 11.69 16.26
N GLY A 290 -28.96 11.57 16.88
CA GLY A 290 -28.85 11.23 18.31
C GLY A 290 -29.14 9.75 18.59
N ALA A 291 -29.13 8.90 17.55
CA ALA A 291 -29.43 7.49 17.61
C ALA A 291 -28.14 6.69 17.67
N GLY A 292 -27.66 6.23 18.80
CA GLY A 292 -26.50 5.37 18.80
C GLY A 292 -26.20 4.75 20.16
N SER A 293 -26.39 3.43 20.26
CA SER A 293 -25.76 2.64 21.32
C SER A 293 -24.32 2.29 20.90
N ALA A 294 -23.42 2.13 21.88
CA ALA A 294 -22.04 1.69 21.63
C ALA A 294 -21.99 0.36 20.86
N GLN A 295 -22.95 -0.54 21.12
CA GLN A 295 -23.09 -1.83 20.43
C GLN A 295 -23.33 -1.65 18.92
N ARG A 296 -24.23 -0.75 18.53
CA ARG A 296 -24.51 -0.49 17.10
C ARG A 296 -23.28 0.11 16.40
N ARG A 297 -22.56 1.03 17.06
CA ARG A 297 -21.37 1.66 16.52
C ARG A 297 -20.21 0.69 16.29
N TRP A 298 -20.06 -0.30 17.16
CA TRP A 298 -19.08 -1.36 16.97
C TRP A 298 -19.34 -2.13 15.66
N MET A 299 -20.60 -2.53 15.41
CA MET A 299 -20.98 -3.24 14.19
C MET A 299 -20.78 -2.37 12.93
N MET A 300 -21.14 -1.09 12.99
CA MET A 300 -20.96 -0.17 11.88
C MET A 300 -19.48 0.10 11.60
N ALA A 301 -18.67 0.33 12.64
CA ALA A 301 -17.24 0.52 12.50
C ALA A 301 -16.57 -0.72 11.88
N PHE A 302 -17.01 -1.93 12.25
CA PHE A 302 -16.56 -3.16 11.60
C PHE A 302 -16.95 -3.18 10.11
N GLY A 303 -18.22 -2.93 9.77
CA GLY A 303 -18.66 -2.91 8.36
C GLY A 303 -17.94 -1.87 7.53
N PHE A 304 -17.75 -0.65 8.06
CA PHE A 304 -17.02 0.40 7.36
C PHE A 304 -15.51 0.12 7.27
N GLY A 305 -14.92 -0.52 8.28
CA GLY A 305 -13.54 -0.97 8.25
C GLY A 305 -13.27 -1.94 7.09
N LEU A 306 -14.21 -2.84 6.76
CA LEU A 306 -14.10 -3.71 5.58
C LEU A 306 -14.00 -2.90 4.27
N VAL A 307 -14.76 -1.82 4.15
CA VAL A 307 -14.71 -0.95 2.97
C VAL A 307 -13.39 -0.17 2.91
N HIS A 308 -12.98 0.45 4.02
CA HIS A 308 -11.76 1.25 4.10
C HIS A 308 -10.49 0.44 3.78
N GLY A 309 -10.43 -0.82 4.19
CA GLY A 309 -9.27 -1.68 3.93
C GLY A 309 -9.03 -1.96 2.44
N PHE A 310 -10.08 -1.96 1.62
CA PHE A 310 -9.91 -2.01 0.17
C PHE A 310 -9.36 -0.70 -0.41
N GLY A 311 -9.67 0.46 0.17
CA GLY A 311 -9.22 1.75 -0.33
C GLY A 311 -7.70 1.92 -0.35
N PHE A 312 -7.02 1.42 0.68
CA PHE A 312 -5.56 1.50 0.78
C PHE A 312 -4.82 0.41 -0.02
N SER A 313 -5.51 -0.63 -0.44
CA SER A 313 -4.89 -1.81 -1.05
C SER A 313 -4.06 -1.50 -2.31
N PHE A 314 -4.47 -0.50 -3.09
CA PHE A 314 -3.76 -0.10 -4.32
C PHE A 314 -2.43 0.60 -4.01
N VAL A 315 -2.41 1.50 -3.03
CA VAL A 315 -1.20 2.20 -2.57
C VAL A 315 -0.26 1.22 -1.86
N LEU A 316 -0.83 0.28 -1.11
CA LEU A 316 -0.04 -0.72 -0.39
C LEU A 316 0.71 -1.66 -1.33
N ARG A 317 0.18 -2.00 -2.51
CA ARG A 317 0.88 -2.84 -3.50
C ARG A 317 2.28 -2.29 -3.81
N GLN A 318 2.43 -0.98 -3.95
CA GLN A 318 3.74 -0.34 -4.15
C GLN A 318 4.65 -0.49 -2.91
N SER A 319 4.08 -0.44 -1.73
CA SER A 319 4.84 -0.58 -0.47
C SER A 319 5.18 -2.04 -0.15
N LEU A 320 4.39 -3.02 -0.63
CA LEU A 320 4.60 -4.46 -0.38
C LEU A 320 5.91 -4.98 -0.99
N GLN A 321 6.44 -4.34 -2.02
CA GLN A 321 7.78 -4.64 -2.57
C GLN A 321 8.88 -4.56 -1.49
N PHE A 322 8.70 -3.74 -0.45
CA PHE A 322 9.63 -3.61 0.67
C PHE A 322 9.41 -4.64 1.79
N ALA A 323 8.39 -5.48 1.70
CA ALA A 323 8.11 -6.54 2.67
C ALA A 323 9.04 -7.75 2.49
N GLY A 324 9.60 -7.92 1.30
CA GLY A 324 10.43 -9.08 0.95
C GLY A 324 9.65 -10.39 1.12
N SER A 325 10.29 -11.38 1.76
CA SER A 325 9.64 -12.68 2.11
C SER A 325 8.70 -12.59 3.31
N HIS A 326 8.60 -11.43 3.98
CA HIS A 326 7.89 -11.27 5.25
C HIS A 326 6.52 -10.57 5.11
N LEU A 327 5.78 -10.88 4.03
CA LEU A 327 4.51 -10.23 3.71
C LEU A 327 3.51 -10.25 4.87
N PHE A 328 3.26 -11.42 5.46
CA PHE A 328 2.30 -11.55 6.56
C PHE A 328 2.72 -10.73 7.79
N THR A 329 4.00 -10.81 8.18
CA THR A 329 4.55 -10.01 9.29
C THR A 329 4.43 -8.51 9.02
N SER A 330 4.69 -8.09 7.79
CA SER A 330 4.58 -6.68 7.38
C SER A 330 3.14 -6.17 7.44
N LEU A 331 2.18 -6.95 6.96
CA LEU A 331 0.76 -6.60 7.03
C LEU A 331 0.26 -6.53 8.48
N LEU A 332 0.65 -7.48 9.33
CA LEU A 332 0.31 -7.44 10.75
C LEU A 332 0.93 -6.23 11.44
N SER A 333 2.19 -5.92 11.14
CA SER A 333 2.90 -4.76 11.67
C SER A 333 2.29 -3.43 11.21
N PHE A 334 1.82 -3.36 9.95
CA PHE A 334 1.07 -2.21 9.44
C PHE A 334 -0.20 -1.96 10.28
N ASN A 335 -0.96 -3.00 10.58
CA ASN A 335 -2.18 -2.89 11.39
C ASN A 335 -1.88 -2.48 12.84
N VAL A 336 -0.75 -2.90 13.41
CA VAL A 336 -0.28 -2.36 14.70
C VAL A 336 -0.03 -0.86 14.59
N GLY A 337 0.60 -0.39 13.51
CA GLY A 337 0.80 1.03 13.24
C GLY A 337 -0.52 1.81 13.11
N VAL A 338 -1.49 1.24 12.40
CA VAL A 338 -2.85 1.79 12.27
C VAL A 338 -3.49 1.98 13.65
N GLU A 339 -3.48 0.95 14.49
CA GLU A 339 -4.05 1.00 15.85
C GLU A 339 -3.35 2.07 16.70
N LEU A 340 -2.03 2.15 16.67
CA LEU A 340 -1.26 3.18 17.38
C LEU A 340 -1.60 4.60 16.90
N GLY A 341 -1.76 4.80 15.60
CA GLY A 341 -2.18 6.07 15.01
C GLY A 341 -3.58 6.47 15.47
N GLN A 342 -4.53 5.55 15.45
CA GLN A 342 -5.90 5.79 15.93
C GLN A 342 -5.93 6.12 17.42
N LEU A 343 -5.18 5.38 18.25
CA LEU A 343 -5.09 5.65 19.69
C LEU A 343 -4.51 7.03 19.98
N LEU A 344 -3.48 7.46 19.22
CA LEU A 344 -2.93 8.81 19.34
C LEU A 344 -3.99 9.86 19.00
N VAL A 345 -4.71 9.68 17.89
CA VAL A 345 -5.79 10.61 17.49
C VAL A 345 -6.87 10.67 18.55
N LEU A 346 -7.30 9.54 19.14
CA LEU A 346 -8.26 9.51 20.22
C LEU A 346 -7.75 10.28 21.46
N LEU A 347 -6.48 10.06 21.83
CA LEU A 347 -5.86 10.71 23.00
C LEU A 347 -5.83 12.23 22.86
N LEU A 348 -5.67 12.74 21.64
CA LEU A 348 -5.67 14.18 21.34
C LEU A 348 -7.08 14.74 21.19
N LEU A 349 -7.97 14.04 20.47
CA LEU A 349 -9.31 14.55 20.17
C LEU A 349 -10.25 14.56 21.38
N ILE A 350 -10.16 13.57 22.26
CA ILE A 350 -11.07 13.48 23.42
C ILE A 350 -10.94 14.71 24.33
N PRO A 351 -9.73 15.08 24.83
CA PRO A 351 -9.60 16.26 25.67
C PRO A 351 -9.91 17.56 24.92
N LEU A 352 -9.55 17.64 23.64
CA LEU A 352 -9.85 18.81 22.80
C LEU A 352 -11.35 19.03 22.68
N LEU A 353 -12.13 18.00 22.39
CA LEU A 353 -13.60 18.09 22.32
C LEU A 353 -14.24 18.33 23.68
N GLN A 354 -13.71 17.74 24.78
CA GLN A 354 -14.18 18.02 26.12
C GLN A 354 -14.00 19.50 26.47
N LEU A 355 -12.84 20.08 26.12
CA LEU A 355 -12.56 21.50 26.33
C LEU A 355 -13.51 22.37 25.48
N PHE A 356 -13.68 22.02 24.20
CA PHE A 356 -14.59 22.72 23.29
C PHE A 356 -16.03 22.77 23.80
N PHE A 357 -16.59 21.63 24.21
CA PHE A 357 -17.97 21.56 24.73
C PHE A 357 -18.10 22.20 26.10
N ARG A 358 -17.02 22.31 26.88
CA ARG A 358 -17.07 22.96 28.20
C ARG A 358 -17.10 24.49 28.08
N PHE A 359 -16.41 25.07 27.09
CA PHE A 359 -16.18 26.50 27.01
C PHE A 359 -16.80 27.21 25.82
N ALA A 360 -17.00 26.51 24.68
CA ALA A 360 -17.38 27.18 23.44
C ALA A 360 -18.84 27.01 23.07
N VAL A 361 -19.41 25.80 23.16
CA VAL A 361 -20.77 25.51 22.62
C VAL A 361 -21.47 24.45 23.46
N ALA A 362 -22.81 24.62 23.65
CA ALA A 362 -23.64 23.60 24.28
C ALA A 362 -23.48 22.24 23.54
N GLU A 363 -23.37 21.16 24.29
CA GLU A 363 -23.02 19.83 23.80
C GLU A 363 -23.85 19.39 22.59
N ARG A 364 -25.19 19.47 22.67
CA ARG A 364 -26.07 19.05 21.57
C ARG A 364 -25.88 19.88 20.30
N MET A 365 -25.75 21.20 20.46
CA MET A 365 -25.51 22.09 19.32
C MET A 365 -24.16 21.84 18.69
N GLY A 366 -23.12 21.66 19.51
CA GLY A 366 -21.78 21.38 19.01
C GLY A 366 -21.70 20.03 18.27
N ILE A 367 -22.39 18.98 18.77
CA ILE A 367 -22.50 17.70 18.06
C ILE A 367 -23.12 17.90 16.67
N ILE A 368 -24.23 18.64 16.58
CA ILE A 368 -24.91 18.90 15.31
C ILE A 368 -24.00 19.69 14.36
N ILE A 369 -23.41 20.81 14.83
CA ILE A 369 -22.57 21.68 14.00
C ILE A 369 -21.35 20.91 13.47
N LEU A 370 -20.60 20.24 14.34
CA LEU A 370 -19.39 19.50 13.95
C LEU A 370 -19.74 18.36 13.00
N SER A 371 -20.80 17.61 13.26
CA SER A 371 -21.23 16.52 12.38
C SER A 371 -21.75 17.05 11.04
N ALA A 372 -22.44 18.20 11.00
CA ALA A 372 -22.86 18.82 9.74
C ALA A 372 -21.66 19.27 8.88
N LEU A 373 -20.63 19.84 9.50
CA LEU A 373 -19.39 20.21 8.79
C LEU A 373 -18.69 18.99 8.20
N VAL A 374 -18.57 17.90 8.97
CA VAL A 374 -18.00 16.65 8.46
C VAL A 374 -18.85 16.07 7.33
N ALA A 375 -20.17 16.04 7.49
CA ALA A 375 -21.07 15.55 6.45
C ALA A 375 -20.95 16.36 5.16
N HIS A 376 -20.83 17.70 5.26
CA HIS A 376 -20.64 18.59 4.12
C HIS A 376 -19.33 18.29 3.38
N THR A 377 -18.21 18.17 4.09
CA THR A 377 -16.91 17.83 3.50
C THR A 377 -16.95 16.46 2.81
N ALA A 378 -17.47 15.44 3.50
CA ALA A 378 -17.58 14.09 2.96
C ALA A 378 -18.55 14.01 1.77
N TRP A 379 -19.60 14.86 1.72
CA TRP A 379 -20.52 14.95 0.60
C TRP A 379 -19.82 15.40 -0.68
N HIS A 380 -18.98 16.45 -0.62
CA HIS A 380 -18.20 16.90 -1.77
C HIS A 380 -17.27 15.80 -2.27
N TRP A 381 -16.56 15.11 -1.37
CA TRP A 381 -15.72 13.99 -1.75
C TRP A 381 -16.51 12.86 -2.41
N MET A 382 -17.66 12.51 -1.85
CA MET A 382 -18.52 11.47 -2.42
C MET A 382 -18.92 11.83 -3.85
N LEU A 383 -19.30 13.10 -4.10
CA LEU A 383 -19.68 13.55 -5.44
C LEU A 383 -18.51 13.48 -6.41
N ASP A 384 -17.32 13.95 -6.03
CA ASP A 384 -16.13 13.94 -6.88
C ASP A 384 -15.73 12.50 -7.27
N ARG A 385 -15.74 11.58 -6.31
CA ARG A 385 -15.43 10.17 -6.57
C ARG A 385 -16.53 9.47 -7.36
N PHE A 386 -17.77 9.81 -7.12
CA PHE A 386 -18.91 9.30 -7.89
C PHE A 386 -18.91 9.79 -9.35
N VAL A 387 -18.51 11.03 -9.61
CA VAL A 387 -18.34 11.54 -10.99
C VAL A 387 -17.24 10.73 -11.70
N THR A 388 -16.13 10.45 -11.04
CA THR A 388 -15.07 9.58 -11.58
C THR A 388 -15.60 8.17 -11.85
N LEU A 389 -16.36 7.59 -10.91
CA LEU A 389 -16.96 6.26 -11.06
C LEU A 389 -17.89 6.19 -12.28
N ARG A 390 -18.68 7.21 -12.53
CA ARG A 390 -19.61 7.28 -13.69
C ARG A 390 -18.92 7.35 -15.06
N GLN A 391 -17.63 7.65 -15.11
CA GLN A 391 -16.87 7.64 -16.38
C GLN A 391 -16.60 6.22 -16.86
N PHE A 392 -16.64 5.22 -15.97
CA PHE A 392 -16.47 3.83 -16.32
C PHE A 392 -17.79 3.24 -16.80
N ARG A 393 -17.79 2.62 -17.99
CA ARG A 393 -18.93 1.81 -18.46
C ARG A 393 -18.98 0.53 -17.64
N PHE A 394 -20.05 0.34 -16.93
CA PHE A 394 -20.30 -0.88 -16.15
C PHE A 394 -20.73 -1.98 -17.12
N GLU A 395 -19.79 -2.76 -17.58
CA GLU A 395 -20.09 -4.00 -18.30
C GLU A 395 -20.35 -5.10 -17.27
N TRP A 396 -21.59 -5.56 -17.20
CA TRP A 396 -21.91 -6.70 -16.36
C TRP A 396 -21.04 -7.89 -16.80
N PRO A 397 -20.31 -8.56 -15.88
CA PRO A 397 -19.53 -9.71 -16.24
C PRO A 397 -20.45 -10.74 -16.90
N ALA A 398 -20.08 -11.20 -18.10
CA ALA A 398 -20.83 -12.22 -18.79
C ALA A 398 -21.02 -13.43 -17.88
N LEU A 399 -22.27 -13.94 -17.80
CA LEU A 399 -22.60 -15.15 -17.03
C LEU A 399 -21.95 -16.35 -17.72
N ASN A 400 -20.64 -16.52 -17.47
CA ASN A 400 -19.88 -17.64 -17.96
C ASN A 400 -19.56 -18.63 -16.81
N SER A 401 -19.12 -19.83 -17.18
CA SER A 401 -18.77 -20.90 -16.23
C SER A 401 -17.72 -20.46 -15.21
N THR A 402 -16.82 -19.52 -15.58
CA THR A 402 -15.77 -18.97 -14.73
C THR A 402 -16.36 -18.10 -13.61
N LEU A 403 -17.32 -17.25 -13.93
CA LEU A 403 -18.02 -16.41 -12.93
C LEU A 403 -18.84 -17.28 -11.98
N LEU A 404 -19.53 -18.31 -12.51
CA LEU A 404 -20.28 -19.25 -11.68
C LEU A 404 -19.36 -20.03 -10.73
N ALA A 405 -18.22 -20.51 -11.22
CA ALA A 405 -17.22 -21.18 -10.38
C ALA A 405 -16.66 -20.27 -9.29
N MET A 406 -16.41 -18.99 -9.61
CA MET A 406 -15.95 -17.98 -8.64
C MET A 406 -17.03 -17.71 -7.58
N ALA A 407 -18.28 -17.52 -7.99
CA ALA A 407 -19.42 -17.31 -7.08
C ALA A 407 -19.63 -18.53 -6.15
N LEU A 408 -19.56 -19.74 -6.68
CA LEU A 408 -19.64 -20.98 -5.88
C LEU A 408 -18.48 -21.10 -4.90
N ARG A 409 -17.28 -20.73 -5.29
CA ARG A 409 -16.09 -20.72 -4.40
C ARG A 409 -16.27 -19.76 -3.24
N TRP A 410 -16.76 -18.55 -3.49
CA TRP A 410 -17.07 -17.58 -2.45
C TRP A 410 -18.18 -18.03 -1.52
N LEU A 411 -19.26 -18.62 -2.08
CA LEU A 411 -20.35 -19.19 -1.30
C LEU A 411 -19.83 -20.31 -0.39
N MET A 412 -19.00 -21.21 -0.89
CA MET A 412 -18.40 -22.28 -0.11
C MET A 412 -17.53 -21.75 1.03
N LEU A 413 -16.69 -20.71 0.77
CA LEU A 413 -15.88 -20.09 1.81
C LEU A 413 -16.72 -19.42 2.90
N LEU A 414 -17.81 -18.74 2.52
CA LEU A 414 -18.77 -18.17 3.48
C LEU A 414 -19.46 -19.23 4.33
N LEU A 415 -19.85 -20.36 3.73
CA LEU A 415 -20.47 -21.47 4.46
C LEU A 415 -19.47 -22.11 5.44
N ILE A 416 -18.21 -22.29 5.03
CA ILE A 416 -17.15 -22.81 5.91
C ILE A 416 -16.92 -21.84 7.08
N LEU A 417 -16.82 -20.54 6.81
CA LEU A 417 -16.65 -19.53 7.83
C LEU A 417 -17.85 -19.51 8.82
N ALA A 418 -19.06 -19.57 8.30
CA ALA A 418 -20.28 -19.66 9.13
C ALA A 418 -20.28 -20.91 10.01
N ALA A 419 -19.89 -22.06 9.46
CA ALA A 419 -19.79 -23.32 10.20
C ALA A 419 -18.70 -23.23 11.31
N VAL A 420 -17.54 -22.66 11.00
CA VAL A 420 -16.46 -22.47 12.00
C VAL A 420 -16.91 -21.53 13.13
N LEU A 421 -17.57 -20.41 12.81
CA LEU A 421 -18.11 -19.50 13.79
C LEU A 421 -19.20 -20.15 14.66
N TRP A 422 -20.06 -20.95 14.07
CA TRP A 422 -21.09 -21.71 14.79
C TRP A 422 -20.48 -22.75 15.74
N LEU A 423 -19.47 -23.51 15.28
CA LEU A 423 -18.73 -24.45 16.10
C LEU A 423 -18.02 -23.76 17.27
N PHE A 424 -17.37 -22.62 17.00
CA PHE A 424 -16.70 -21.82 18.02
C PHE A 424 -17.68 -21.29 19.07
N GLN A 425 -18.83 -20.74 18.65
CA GLN A 425 -19.88 -20.31 19.57
C GLN A 425 -20.45 -21.46 20.39
N SER A 426 -20.63 -22.61 19.76
CA SER A 426 -21.14 -23.83 20.43
C SER A 426 -20.13 -24.33 21.47
N ALA A 427 -18.84 -24.33 21.14
CA ALA A 427 -17.76 -24.69 22.07
C ALA A 427 -17.69 -23.71 23.27
N LEU A 428 -17.81 -22.40 23.02
CA LEU A 428 -17.86 -21.39 24.08
C LEU A 428 -19.07 -21.56 25.01
N ARG A 429 -20.28 -21.84 24.45
CA ARG A 429 -21.46 -22.11 25.22
C ARG A 429 -21.28 -23.36 26.07
N TRP A 430 -20.72 -24.43 25.54
CA TRP A 430 -20.42 -25.66 26.25
C TRP A 430 -19.42 -25.44 27.39
N TRP A 431 -18.36 -24.66 27.16
CA TRP A 431 -17.38 -24.29 28.18
C TRP A 431 -18.01 -23.46 29.31
N ASN A 432 -18.79 -22.42 28.97
CA ASN A 432 -19.49 -21.58 29.96
C ASN A 432 -20.52 -22.34 30.78
N ASN A 433 -21.18 -23.36 30.21
CA ASN A 433 -22.12 -24.19 30.94
C ASN A 433 -21.44 -25.15 31.92
N ARG A 434 -20.18 -25.57 31.63
CA ARG A 434 -19.39 -26.40 32.54
C ARG A 434 -18.77 -25.59 33.72
N THR A 435 -18.57 -24.31 33.54
CA THR A 435 -17.97 -23.43 34.56
C THR A 435 -18.98 -22.75 35.45
N LYS A 436 -20.29 -22.95 35.23
CA LYS A 436 -21.32 -22.50 36.20
C LYS A 436 -21.27 -23.44 37.39
N PRO A 437 -20.98 -22.94 38.63
CA PRO A 437 -21.14 -23.74 39.84
C PRO A 437 -22.60 -24.19 39.95
N GLU A 438 -22.81 -25.47 40.20
CA GLU A 438 -24.16 -26.00 40.55
C GLU A 438 -24.73 -25.08 41.65
N ALA A 439 -25.80 -24.37 41.32
CA ALA A 439 -26.57 -23.64 42.30
C ALA A 439 -27.07 -24.69 43.32
N ARG A 440 -26.46 -24.69 44.51
CA ARG A 440 -26.95 -25.50 45.62
C ARG A 440 -28.47 -25.29 45.70
N ALA A 441 -29.19 -26.38 45.56
CA ALA A 441 -30.62 -26.40 45.76
C ALA A 441 -30.94 -25.68 47.12
N PRO A 442 -31.93 -24.80 47.17
CA PRO A 442 -32.30 -24.15 48.43
C PRO A 442 -32.61 -25.25 49.42
N ALA A 443 -31.91 -25.22 50.56
CA ALA A 443 -32.17 -26.13 51.69
C ALA A 443 -33.68 -26.04 51.99
N HIS A 444 -34.36 -27.19 51.96
CA HIS A 444 -35.74 -27.25 52.41
C HIS A 444 -35.82 -26.61 53.79
N PRO A 445 -36.77 -25.71 54.05
CA PRO A 445 -36.98 -25.18 55.40
C PRO A 445 -37.33 -26.34 56.35
N VAL A 446 -36.50 -26.52 57.36
CA VAL A 446 -36.77 -27.46 58.45
C VAL A 446 -38.05 -26.96 59.17
N SER A 447 -39.17 -27.65 58.98
CA SER A 447 -40.41 -27.38 59.74
C SER A 447 -40.16 -27.83 61.16
N TYR A 448 -40.02 -26.88 62.08
CA TYR A 448 -40.09 -27.17 63.48
C TYR A 448 -41.56 -27.50 63.82
N PRO A 449 -41.85 -28.58 64.56
CA PRO A 449 -43.23 -28.88 65.06
C PRO A 449 -43.70 -27.74 66.03
N ILE A 450 -44.86 -27.16 65.71
CA ILE A 450 -45.53 -26.20 66.60
C ILE A 450 -46.00 -26.99 67.84
N PRO A 451 -45.67 -26.59 69.09
CA PRO A 451 -46.20 -27.27 70.28
C PRO A 451 -47.68 -27.05 70.35
N ASP A 452 -48.44 -28.13 70.72
CA ASP A 452 -49.88 -28.16 70.90
C ASP A 452 -50.27 -27.30 72.11
N PRO A 453 -51.27 -26.35 72.07
CA PRO A 453 -51.61 -25.43 73.15
C PRO A 453 -52.48 -26.05 74.23
N THR A 454 -52.65 -27.38 74.36
CA THR A 454 -53.63 -27.98 75.26
C THR A 454 -53.07 -28.65 76.54
N GLU A 455 -51.78 -28.52 76.88
CA GLU A 455 -51.29 -29.03 78.18
C GLU A 455 -50.53 -27.95 78.96
N THR A 456 -51.28 -27.11 79.69
CA THR A 456 -50.81 -26.49 80.96
C THR A 456 -51.99 -25.96 81.76
N SER A 457 -52.68 -26.87 82.50
CA SER A 457 -53.40 -26.51 83.69
C SER A 457 -52.45 -26.64 84.88
N ILE A 458 -51.89 -25.51 85.32
CA ILE A 458 -51.15 -25.43 86.58
C ILE A 458 -52.09 -24.80 87.65
N SER A 459 -52.47 -25.61 88.65
CA SER A 459 -53.13 -25.26 89.88
C SER A 459 -52.29 -24.27 90.71
N VAL A 460 -52.86 -23.11 91.05
CA VAL A 460 -52.28 -22.14 91.99
C VAL A 460 -52.76 -22.50 93.39
N GLU A 461 -51.87 -23.05 94.20
CA GLU A 461 -52.03 -23.04 95.70
C GLU A 461 -51.23 -21.88 96.26
N GLY A 462 -51.90 -20.96 96.99
CA GLY A 462 -51.26 -19.90 97.75
C GLY A 462 -50.99 -20.35 99.19
N PRO A 463 -49.95 -19.82 99.79
CA PRO A 463 -49.80 -19.90 101.21
C PRO A 463 -49.99 -18.58 101.93
N ASN A 464 -50.41 -18.67 103.12
CA ASN A 464 -50.50 -17.71 104.25
C ASN A 464 -49.38 -16.68 104.35
#